data_e024daa6d51f8e71abd4595b62903098
#
_entry.id   e024daa6d51f8e71abd4595b62903098
#
_cell.length_a   1.000
_cell.length_b   1.000
_cell.length_c   1.000
_cell.angle_alpha   90.00
_cell.angle_beta   90.00
_cell.angle_gamma   90.00
#
_symmetry.space_group_name_H-M   'P 1'
#
loop_
_entity.id
_entity.type
_entity.pdbx_description
1 polymer ?
#
loop_
_entity_poly.entity_id
_entity_poly.type
_entity_poly.pdbx_seq_one_letter_code
_entity_poly.pdbx_strand_id
1 'polypeptide(L)'
;MKTWDDYKEHIRTISPEDAAEIAEIETLSAIISQVILKRTNMGISQRELAAMCNMPQSSIARIEACKTIPKLDTLLRLMKPLGLNLRVTAI
;
A
#
# COMPACT_ATOMS: atom_id res chain seq x y z
N MET A 1 6.71 -13.12 -15.80
CA MET A 1 5.96 -12.56 -14.67
C MET A 1 5.01 -11.48 -15.19
N LYS A 2 3.75 -11.53 -14.80
CA LYS A 2 2.79 -10.53 -15.25
C LYS A 2 3.06 -9.21 -14.52
N THR A 3 3.08 -8.12 -15.26
CA THR A 3 3.22 -6.78 -14.71
C THR A 3 1.86 -6.28 -14.18
N TRP A 4 1.90 -5.20 -13.43
CA TRP A 4 0.67 -4.54 -12.97
C TRP A 4 -0.18 -4.06 -14.16
N ASP A 5 0.45 -3.62 -15.24
CA ASP A 5 -0.25 -3.19 -16.45
C ASP A 5 -0.97 -4.37 -17.14
N ASP A 6 -0.35 -5.54 -17.18
CA ASP A 6 -0.98 -6.76 -17.71
C ASP A 6 -2.22 -7.11 -16.88
N TYR A 7 -2.13 -6.97 -15.58
CA TYR A 7 -3.24 -7.21 -14.68
C TYR A 7 -4.39 -6.23 -14.94
N LYS A 8 -4.10 -4.94 -15.13
CA LYS A 8 -5.10 -3.93 -15.45
C LYS A 8 -5.85 -4.24 -16.74
N GLU A 9 -5.15 -4.64 -17.79
CA GLU A 9 -5.77 -4.99 -19.06
C GLU A 9 -6.70 -6.19 -18.92
N HIS A 10 -6.27 -7.22 -18.20
CA HIS A 10 -7.09 -8.37 -17.92
C HIS A 10 -8.40 -7.98 -17.24
N ILE A 11 -8.32 -7.03 -16.36
CA ILE A 11 -9.44 -6.57 -15.54
C ILE A 11 -10.45 -5.73 -16.31
N ARG A 12 -10.02 -4.94 -17.28
CA ARG A 12 -10.91 -4.15 -18.12
C ARG A 12 -11.89 -5.01 -18.91
N THR A 13 -11.63 -6.30 -19.03
CA THR A 13 -12.51 -7.25 -19.70
C THR A 13 -13.52 -7.89 -18.76
N ILE A 14 -13.49 -7.54 -17.47
CA ILE A 14 -14.35 -8.10 -16.43
C ILE A 14 -15.54 -7.16 -16.16
N SER A 15 -16.49 -7.61 -15.33
CA SER A 15 -17.70 -6.85 -15.01
C SER A 15 -17.39 -5.50 -14.34
N PRO A 16 -18.31 -4.52 -14.38
CA PRO A 16 -18.12 -3.25 -13.70
C PRO A 16 -17.86 -3.37 -12.19
N GLU A 17 -18.41 -4.39 -11.55
CA GLU A 17 -18.19 -4.66 -10.12
C GLU A 17 -16.73 -5.06 -9.87
N ASP A 18 -16.20 -5.95 -10.69
CA ASP A 18 -14.81 -6.37 -10.60
C ASP A 18 -13.87 -5.21 -10.94
N ALA A 19 -14.24 -4.37 -11.89
CA ALA A 19 -13.48 -3.19 -12.24
C ALA A 19 -13.40 -2.20 -11.06
N ALA A 20 -14.48 -2.06 -10.29
CA ALA A 20 -14.50 -1.19 -9.10
C ALA A 20 -13.57 -1.72 -8.00
N GLU A 21 -13.60 -3.02 -7.71
CA GLU A 21 -12.71 -3.63 -6.73
C GLU A 21 -11.25 -3.45 -7.11
N ILE A 22 -10.95 -3.50 -8.38
CA ILE A 22 -9.59 -3.32 -8.87
C ILE A 22 -9.13 -1.89 -8.78
N ALA A 23 -10.01 -0.93 -9.03
CA ALA A 23 -9.71 0.48 -8.83
C ALA A 23 -9.32 0.74 -7.36
N GLU A 24 -10.00 0.09 -6.42
CA GLU A 24 -9.66 0.16 -5.00
C GLU A 24 -8.29 -0.45 -4.70
N ILE A 25 -7.98 -1.60 -5.29
CA ILE A 25 -6.68 -2.26 -5.15
C ILE A 25 -5.57 -1.39 -5.75
N GLU A 26 -5.81 -0.76 -6.90
CA GLU A 26 -4.86 0.16 -7.51
C GLU A 26 -4.56 1.35 -6.61
N THR A 27 -5.60 1.92 -6.00
CA THR A 27 -5.45 3.04 -5.07
C THR A 27 -4.62 2.63 -3.86
N LEU A 28 -4.90 1.46 -3.28
CA LEU A 28 -4.14 0.94 -2.15
C LEU A 28 -2.69 0.69 -2.55
N SER A 29 -2.45 0.08 -3.70
CA SER A 29 -1.09 -0.18 -4.19
C SER A 29 -0.30 1.10 -4.39
N ALA A 30 -0.95 2.16 -4.87
CA ALA A 30 -0.32 3.48 -5.03
C ALA A 30 0.09 4.05 -3.66
N ILE A 31 -0.76 3.92 -2.65
CA ILE A 31 -0.46 4.36 -1.29
C ILE A 31 0.72 3.58 -0.72
N ILE A 32 0.70 2.25 -0.85
CA ILE A 32 1.77 1.39 -0.34
C ILE A 32 3.09 1.69 -1.05
N SER A 33 3.07 1.95 -2.35
CA SER A 33 4.26 2.36 -3.10
C SER A 33 4.87 3.64 -2.54
N GLN A 34 4.06 4.60 -2.16
CA GLN A 34 4.52 5.83 -1.52
C GLN A 34 5.17 5.57 -0.17
N VAL A 35 4.60 4.65 0.61
CA VAL A 35 5.17 4.24 1.91
C VAL A 35 6.55 3.62 1.71
N ILE A 36 6.68 2.69 0.77
CA ILE A 36 7.95 2.01 0.46
C ILE A 36 8.99 3.02 0.00
N LEU A 37 8.61 3.90 -0.93
CA LEU A 37 9.51 4.91 -1.48
C LEU A 37 10.02 5.84 -0.38
N LYS A 38 9.15 6.34 0.47
CA LYS A 38 9.53 7.23 1.56
C LYS A 38 10.43 6.51 2.56
N ARG A 39 10.06 5.29 2.95
CA ARG A 39 10.86 4.49 3.88
C ARG A 39 12.28 4.26 3.34
N THR A 40 12.40 3.83 2.09
CA THR A 40 13.70 3.55 1.48
C THR A 40 14.54 4.82 1.30
N ASN A 41 13.90 5.94 0.94
CA ASN A 41 14.59 7.23 0.80
C ASN A 41 15.10 7.76 2.14
N MET A 42 14.45 7.41 3.24
CA MET A 42 14.90 7.76 4.59
C MET A 42 15.96 6.79 5.13
N GLY A 43 16.28 5.74 4.37
CA GLY A 43 17.23 4.73 4.81
C GLY A 43 16.72 3.83 5.93
N ILE A 44 15.40 3.73 6.08
CA ILE A 44 14.77 2.94 7.15
C ILE A 44 14.42 1.57 6.61
N SER A 45 14.84 0.52 7.33
CA SER A 45 14.49 -0.86 6.98
C SER A 45 13.06 -1.19 7.39
N GLN A 46 12.51 -2.29 6.86
CA GLN A 46 11.20 -2.78 7.31
C GLN A 46 11.19 -3.07 8.81
N ARG A 47 12.29 -3.62 9.33
CA ARG A 47 12.45 -3.91 10.76
C ARG A 47 12.42 -2.63 11.59
N GLU A 48 13.11 -1.60 11.14
CA GLU A 48 13.14 -0.32 11.83
C GLU A 48 11.76 0.35 11.82
N LEU A 49 11.07 0.32 10.68
CA LEU A 49 9.72 0.85 10.59
C LEU A 49 8.77 0.08 11.52
N ALA A 50 8.87 -1.23 11.55
CA ALA A 50 8.07 -2.08 12.43
C ALA A 50 8.27 -1.70 13.90
N ALA A 51 9.51 -1.46 14.31
CA ALA A 51 9.83 -1.03 15.67
C ALA A 51 9.21 0.35 15.96
N MET A 52 9.30 1.27 15.02
CA MET A 52 8.72 2.62 15.16
C MET A 52 7.19 2.59 15.28
N CYS A 53 6.55 1.61 14.66
CA CYS A 53 5.10 1.45 14.66
C CYS A 53 4.60 0.49 15.73
N ASN A 54 5.50 -0.12 16.48
CA ASN A 54 5.19 -1.15 17.46
C ASN A 54 4.41 -2.32 16.83
N MET A 55 4.92 -2.80 15.71
CA MET A 55 4.33 -3.90 14.93
C MET A 55 5.40 -4.95 14.62
N PRO A 56 5.00 -6.21 14.38
CA PRO A 56 5.94 -7.22 13.89
C PRO A 56 6.44 -6.87 12.49
N GLN A 57 7.72 -7.15 12.20
CA GLN A 57 8.28 -6.94 10.87
C GLN A 57 7.50 -7.73 9.80
N SER A 58 7.05 -8.93 10.13
CA SER A 58 6.26 -9.75 9.20
C SER A 58 4.99 -9.04 8.72
N SER A 59 4.38 -8.24 9.58
CA SER A 59 3.20 -7.44 9.21
C SER A 59 3.55 -6.37 8.19
N ILE A 60 4.66 -5.67 8.40
CA ILE A 60 5.15 -4.64 7.45
C ILE A 60 5.46 -5.30 6.10
N ALA A 61 6.17 -6.41 6.10
CA ALA A 61 6.54 -7.12 4.88
C ALA A 61 5.30 -7.56 4.08
N ARG A 62 4.27 -8.05 4.75
CA ARG A 62 3.04 -8.48 4.08
C ARG A 62 2.26 -7.30 3.51
N ILE A 63 2.22 -6.18 4.22
CA ILE A 63 1.57 -4.96 3.75
C ILE A 63 2.30 -4.42 2.52
N GLU A 64 3.62 -4.32 2.57
CA GLU A 64 4.42 -3.80 1.46
C GLU A 64 4.36 -4.72 0.23
N ALA A 65 4.19 -6.01 0.44
CA ALA A 65 4.02 -6.99 -0.64
C ALA A 65 2.59 -7.06 -1.18
N CYS A 66 1.67 -6.27 -0.64
CA CYS A 66 0.25 -6.27 -0.98
C CYS A 66 -0.41 -7.64 -0.77
N LYS A 67 0.08 -8.42 0.18
CA LYS A 67 -0.48 -9.73 0.53
C LYS A 67 -1.64 -9.63 1.51
N THR A 68 -1.82 -8.48 2.12
CA THR A 68 -2.91 -8.20 3.04
C THR A 68 -3.36 -6.77 2.84
N ILE A 69 -4.63 -6.52 3.14
CA ILE A 69 -5.19 -5.17 3.10
C ILE A 69 -5.14 -4.61 4.52
N PRO A 70 -4.31 -3.58 4.77
CA PRO A 70 -4.23 -3.00 6.11
C PRO A 70 -5.51 -2.24 6.44
N LYS A 71 -5.86 -2.22 7.70
CA LYS A 71 -6.91 -1.34 8.19
C LYS A 71 -6.40 0.12 8.11
N LEU A 72 -7.34 1.05 8.03
CA LEU A 72 -6.99 2.47 7.93
C LEU A 72 -6.12 2.94 9.09
N ASP A 73 -6.43 2.53 10.31
CA ASP A 73 -5.63 2.90 11.49
C ASP A 73 -4.20 2.34 11.41
N THR A 74 -4.05 1.13 10.90
CA THR A 74 -2.75 0.51 10.69
C THR A 74 -1.95 1.30 9.65
N LEU A 75 -2.60 1.65 8.54
CA LEU A 75 -1.97 2.42 7.47
C LEU A 75 -1.49 3.79 7.98
N LEU A 76 -2.32 4.49 8.73
CA LEU A 76 -1.96 5.79 9.33
C LEU A 76 -0.81 5.64 10.31
N ARG A 77 -0.75 4.54 11.06
CA ARG A 77 0.34 4.25 11.99
C ARG A 77 1.68 4.08 11.27
N LEU A 78 1.65 3.45 10.09
CA LEU A 78 2.85 3.29 9.25
C LEU A 78 3.31 4.62 8.66
N MET A 79 2.38 5.46 8.29
CA MET A 79 2.66 6.71 7.58
C MET A 79 3.20 7.80 8.52
N LYS A 80 2.77 7.80 9.75
CA LYS A 80 3.12 8.84 10.72
C LYS A 80 4.63 8.99 10.93
N PRO A 81 5.39 7.93 11.26
CA PRO A 81 6.84 8.07 11.44
C PRO A 81 7.59 8.43 10.16
N LEU A 82 6.98 8.21 9.00
CA LEU A 82 7.55 8.59 7.71
C LEU A 82 7.20 10.02 7.30
N GLY A 83 6.41 10.72 8.09
CA GLY A 83 5.97 12.07 7.76
C GLY A 83 4.96 12.14 6.63
N LEU A 84 4.25 11.05 6.37
CA LEU A 84 3.24 10.98 5.33
C LEU A 84 1.86 11.25 5.90
N ASN A 85 1.02 11.91 5.11
CA ASN A 85 -0.37 12.16 5.45
C ASN A 85 -1.28 11.59 4.37
N LEU A 86 -2.42 11.09 4.80
CA LEU A 86 -3.48 10.68 3.89
C LEU A 86 -4.48 11.83 3.77
N ARG A 87 -4.81 12.20 2.54
CA ARG A 87 -5.79 13.25 2.26
C ARG A 87 -6.95 12.69 1.45
N VAL A 88 -8.14 13.17 1.75
CA VAL A 88 -9.33 12.89 0.97
C VAL A 88 -9.63 14.13 0.14
N THR A 89 -9.69 13.96 -1.17
CA THR A 89 -9.97 15.04 -2.09
C THR A 89 -11.18 14.69 -2.94
N ALA A 90 -11.97 15.70 -3.29
CA ALA A 90 -13.07 15.53 -4.24
C ALA A 90 -12.48 15.35 -5.65
N ILE A 91 -13.12 14.48 -6.41
CA ILE A 91 -12.73 14.22 -7.79
C ILE A 91 -13.23 15.34 -8.70
#